data_1afd7faf1468fa74a783bf43c7f68ad6
#
_entry.id   1afd7faf1468fa74a783bf43c7f68ad6
#
_cell.length_a   1.000
_cell.length_b   1.000
_cell.length_c   1.000
_cell.angle_alpha   90.00
_cell.angle_beta   90.00
_cell.angle_gamma   90.00
#
_symmetry.space_group_name_H-M   'P 1'
#
loop_
_entity.id
_entity.type
_entity.pdbx_description
1 polymer ?
#
loop_
_entity_poly.entity_id
_entity_poly.type
_entity_poly.pdbx_seq_one_letter_code
_entity_poly.pdbx_strand_id
1 'polypeptide(L)'
;MNTLFTIGIFLCFFLSVLLFAKRPQALSDKVLGIWLVCIGIYLLNYYLHYLGYWEKYPHLVGATHPFPLLFAPFVYLYVLVCSREDQHFHWRDSLHFLPFLLTYVVMFPFLFGYSATEKAMIDQADYHSPYQWLFTTSFVAFVTVSVVYIVLAYQKINQYERVIGDNFGYNEGISLQWLRLLLIGFGLIFSVMIVGYIVQFLLEIEIGVNIELIFLALFVLLIGLIGFWGIRHQGIFSVEKQKPFIKNLVLSDNSHRSDNIEPSSFSKTPEYRKSGLKAEEATSLHKQLLTLMTTEKPYLEPKLSLAQLAEMLGVLPNHLSQIINQYEEKNF
;
A
#
# COMPACT_ATOMS: atom_id res chain seq x y z
N MET A 1 17.04 12.49 21.64
CA MET A 1 17.14 11.50 20.55
C MET A 1 16.87 10.08 21.03
N ASN A 2 17.56 9.59 22.06
CA ASN A 2 17.34 8.23 22.61
C ASN A 2 15.86 7.89 22.85
N THR A 3 15.11 8.82 23.44
CA THR A 3 13.68 8.65 23.74
C THR A 3 12.84 8.40 22.47
N LEU A 4 13.13 9.12 21.37
CA LEU A 4 12.39 8.97 20.11
C LEU A 4 12.59 7.57 19.50
N PHE A 5 13.85 7.10 19.44
CA PHE A 5 14.16 5.76 18.94
C PHE A 5 13.53 4.67 19.83
N THR A 6 13.65 4.80 21.14
CA THR A 6 13.05 3.84 22.07
C THR A 6 11.54 3.76 21.90
N ILE A 7 10.85 4.90 21.76
CA ILE A 7 9.41 4.95 21.49
C ILE A 7 9.10 4.29 20.14
N GLY A 8 9.85 4.60 19.07
CA GLY A 8 9.62 4.02 17.74
C GLY A 8 9.79 2.50 17.74
N ILE A 9 10.86 1.98 18.34
CA ILE A 9 11.13 0.55 18.47
C ILE A 9 10.01 -0.13 19.27
N PHE A 10 9.64 0.45 20.43
CA PHE A 10 8.57 -0.08 21.26
C PHE A 10 7.25 -0.13 20.50
N LEU A 11 6.87 0.96 19.81
CA LEU A 11 5.63 1.01 19.04
C LEU A 11 5.62 -0.03 17.91
N CYS A 12 6.73 -0.23 17.20
CA CYS A 12 6.81 -1.24 16.15
C CYS A 12 6.51 -2.65 16.68
N PHE A 13 7.18 -3.07 17.76
CA PHE A 13 6.97 -4.40 18.31
C PHE A 13 5.63 -4.53 19.02
N PHE A 14 5.19 -3.52 19.75
CA PHE A 14 3.90 -3.51 20.44
C PHE A 14 2.73 -3.63 19.45
N LEU A 15 2.71 -2.79 18.39
CA LEU A 15 1.68 -2.85 17.35
C LEU A 15 1.72 -4.17 16.58
N SER A 16 2.91 -4.70 16.32
CA SER A 16 3.06 -6.01 15.68
C SER A 16 2.45 -7.12 16.53
N VAL A 17 2.70 -7.14 17.84
CA VAL A 17 2.10 -8.12 18.75
C VAL A 17 0.58 -8.00 18.77
N LEU A 18 0.04 -6.77 18.80
CA LEU A 18 -1.41 -6.54 18.74
C LEU A 18 -2.02 -7.08 17.45
N LEU A 19 -1.36 -6.85 16.30
CA LEU A 19 -1.82 -7.36 15.00
C LEU A 19 -1.81 -8.88 14.92
N PHE A 20 -0.78 -9.53 15.47
CA PHE A 20 -0.71 -11.00 15.51
C PHE A 20 -1.65 -11.63 16.53
N ALA A 21 -1.99 -10.91 17.60
CA ALA A 21 -2.94 -11.38 18.63
C ALA A 21 -4.41 -11.22 18.22
N LYS A 22 -4.69 -10.40 17.21
CA LYS A 22 -6.06 -10.11 16.75
C LYS A 22 -6.80 -11.38 16.29
N ARG A 23 -8.09 -11.49 16.62
CA ARG A 23 -8.99 -12.57 16.22
C ARG A 23 -10.33 -11.99 15.75
N PRO A 24 -10.84 -12.30 14.53
CA PRO A 24 -10.18 -13.01 13.43
C PRO A 24 -9.01 -12.20 12.85
N GLN A 25 -7.99 -12.89 12.35
CA GLN A 25 -6.80 -12.28 11.79
C GLN A 25 -6.88 -12.24 10.27
N ALA A 26 -6.78 -11.05 9.68
CA ALA A 26 -6.72 -10.86 8.23
C ALA A 26 -5.28 -11.04 7.70
N LEU A 27 -5.15 -11.32 6.40
CA LEU A 27 -3.84 -11.34 5.75
C LEU A 27 -3.16 -9.96 5.81
N SER A 28 -3.93 -8.87 5.68
CA SER A 28 -3.45 -7.50 5.85
C SER A 28 -2.81 -7.25 7.22
N ASP A 29 -3.39 -7.82 8.29
CA ASP A 29 -2.83 -7.72 9.65
C ASP A 29 -1.46 -8.41 9.74
N LYS A 30 -1.32 -9.57 9.08
CA LYS A 30 -0.04 -10.30 9.03
C LYS A 30 1.02 -9.53 8.26
N VAL A 31 0.68 -9.00 7.09
CA VAL A 31 1.59 -8.20 6.25
C VAL A 31 2.09 -6.98 7.01
N LEU A 32 1.17 -6.24 7.64
CA LEU A 32 1.49 -5.06 8.44
C LEU A 32 2.33 -5.42 9.67
N GLY A 33 1.98 -6.50 10.36
CA GLY A 33 2.72 -6.98 11.53
C GLY A 33 4.16 -7.36 11.19
N ILE A 34 4.38 -8.13 10.13
CA ILE A 34 5.73 -8.51 9.67
C ILE A 34 6.52 -7.26 9.26
N TRP A 35 5.89 -6.34 8.54
CA TRP A 35 6.53 -5.10 8.15
C TRP A 35 6.97 -4.26 9.34
N LEU A 36 6.12 -4.11 10.37
CA LEU A 36 6.48 -3.42 11.62
C LEU A 36 7.64 -4.10 12.35
N VAL A 37 7.72 -5.44 12.35
CA VAL A 37 8.89 -6.17 12.88
C VAL A 37 10.15 -5.79 12.11
N CYS A 38 10.11 -5.78 10.78
CA CYS A 38 11.26 -5.40 9.96
C CYS A 38 11.72 -3.97 10.26
N ILE A 39 10.79 -3.02 10.39
CA ILE A 39 11.09 -1.64 10.77
C ILE A 39 11.71 -1.60 12.17
N GLY A 40 11.14 -2.33 13.13
CA GLY A 40 11.64 -2.40 14.49
C GLY A 40 13.08 -2.91 14.58
N ILE A 41 13.40 -3.96 13.81
CA ILE A 41 14.77 -4.50 13.70
C ILE A 41 15.73 -3.48 13.08
N TYR A 42 15.30 -2.79 12.01
CA TYR A 42 16.10 -1.74 11.37
C TYR A 42 16.39 -0.58 12.34
N LEU A 43 15.36 -0.06 13.01
CA LEU A 43 15.50 1.01 14.00
C LEU A 43 16.39 0.57 15.17
N LEU A 44 16.24 -0.67 15.64
CA LEU A 44 17.05 -1.20 16.73
C LEU A 44 18.53 -1.26 16.34
N ASN A 45 18.87 -1.76 15.16
CA ASN A 45 20.26 -1.84 14.70
C ASN A 45 20.88 -0.43 14.54
N TYR A 46 20.09 0.52 14.03
CA TYR A 46 20.55 1.91 13.91
C TYR A 46 20.71 2.60 15.29
N TYR A 47 19.81 2.29 16.23
CA TYR A 47 19.95 2.77 17.60
C TYR A 47 21.20 2.21 18.29
N LEU A 48 21.53 0.94 18.05
CA LEU A 48 22.76 0.31 18.52
C LEU A 48 24.01 0.99 17.91
N HIS A 49 23.97 1.37 16.63
CA HIS A 49 25.01 2.19 16.01
C HIS A 49 25.17 3.53 16.75
N TYR A 50 24.08 4.26 16.94
CA TYR A 50 24.08 5.54 17.62
C TYR A 50 24.64 5.46 19.06
N LEU A 51 24.50 4.32 19.73
CA LEU A 51 25.07 4.06 21.07
C LEU A 51 26.52 3.57 21.02
N GLY A 52 27.17 3.51 19.84
CA GLY A 52 28.55 3.04 19.67
C GLY A 52 28.73 1.51 19.77
N TYR A 53 27.65 0.74 19.75
CA TYR A 53 27.74 -0.72 19.83
C TYR A 53 28.35 -1.36 18.57
N TRP A 54 28.37 -0.69 17.45
CA TRP A 54 29.00 -1.22 16.23
C TRP A 54 30.50 -1.38 16.37
N GLU A 55 31.18 -0.51 17.15
CA GLU A 55 32.60 -0.67 17.48
C GLU A 55 32.86 -1.97 18.26
N LYS A 56 31.95 -2.28 19.19
CA LYS A 56 32.06 -3.48 20.03
C LYS A 56 31.61 -4.75 19.33
N TYR A 57 30.64 -4.64 18.41
CA TYR A 57 30.02 -5.75 17.69
C TYR A 57 30.01 -5.49 16.18
N PRO A 58 31.18 -5.55 15.50
CA PRO A 58 31.32 -5.16 14.08
C PRO A 58 30.47 -6.00 13.10
N HIS A 59 29.99 -7.17 13.51
CA HIS A 59 29.06 -7.97 12.71
C HIS A 59 27.69 -7.32 12.52
N LEU A 60 27.33 -6.31 13.31
CA LEU A 60 26.12 -5.53 13.14
C LEU A 60 26.24 -4.50 12.00
N VAL A 61 27.46 -4.13 11.63
CA VAL A 61 27.74 -3.16 10.55
C VAL A 61 27.20 -3.73 9.23
N GLY A 62 26.32 -3.00 8.58
CA GLY A 62 25.72 -3.38 7.30
C GLY A 62 24.63 -4.46 7.39
N ALA A 63 24.42 -5.09 8.55
CA ALA A 63 23.48 -6.19 8.70
C ALA A 63 22.04 -5.85 8.28
N THR A 64 21.59 -4.63 8.55
CA THR A 64 20.24 -4.15 8.17
C THR A 64 20.26 -3.17 7.00
N HIS A 65 21.40 -3.00 6.31
CA HIS A 65 21.52 -2.08 5.18
C HIS A 65 20.48 -2.33 4.06
N PRO A 66 20.12 -3.57 3.69
CA PRO A 66 19.09 -3.84 2.69
C PRO A 66 17.64 -3.60 3.17
N PHE A 67 17.36 -3.41 4.46
CA PHE A 67 16.00 -3.31 5.01
C PHE A 67 15.15 -2.16 4.41
N PRO A 68 15.70 -0.98 4.11
CA PRO A 68 14.93 0.08 3.44
C PRO A 68 14.28 -0.36 2.13
N LEU A 69 14.90 -1.32 1.40
CA LEU A 69 14.33 -1.91 0.18
C LEU A 69 13.04 -2.71 0.42
N LEU A 70 12.73 -3.07 1.66
CA LEU A 70 11.47 -3.73 2.02
C LEU A 70 10.31 -2.75 2.20
N PHE A 71 10.59 -1.49 2.55
CA PHE A 71 9.54 -0.59 3.04
C PHE A 71 8.48 -0.29 1.99
N ALA A 72 8.87 0.11 0.79
CA ALA A 72 7.92 0.40 -0.28
C ALA A 72 7.22 -0.86 -0.83
N PRO A 73 7.89 -2.02 -1.03
CA PRO A 73 7.22 -3.28 -1.32
C PRO A 73 6.19 -3.70 -0.28
N PHE A 74 6.45 -3.54 1.02
CA PHE A 74 5.47 -3.85 2.06
C PHE A 74 4.24 -2.93 2.00
N VAL A 75 4.43 -1.62 1.76
CA VAL A 75 3.31 -0.69 1.55
C VAL A 75 2.46 -1.15 0.37
N TYR A 76 3.09 -1.47 -0.76
CA TYR A 76 2.38 -1.97 -1.94
C TYR A 76 1.63 -3.29 -1.66
N LEU A 77 2.29 -4.26 -1.01
CA LEU A 77 1.66 -5.52 -0.63
C LEU A 77 0.48 -5.31 0.31
N TYR A 78 0.60 -4.38 1.25
CA TYR A 78 -0.49 -4.04 2.13
C TYR A 78 -1.69 -3.48 1.35
N VAL A 79 -1.46 -2.53 0.42
CA VAL A 79 -2.49 -2.01 -0.49
C VAL A 79 -3.09 -3.13 -1.33
N LEU A 80 -2.26 -3.99 -1.90
CA LEU A 80 -2.67 -5.11 -2.75
C LEU A 80 -3.58 -6.07 -1.98
N VAL A 81 -3.19 -6.46 -0.77
CA VAL A 81 -3.97 -7.38 0.07
C VAL A 81 -5.28 -6.74 0.54
N CYS A 82 -5.28 -5.44 0.89
CA CYS A 82 -6.50 -4.71 1.23
C CYS A 82 -7.47 -4.59 0.05
N SER A 83 -6.96 -4.53 -1.19
CA SER A 83 -7.76 -4.43 -2.42
C SER A 83 -8.14 -5.79 -3.02
N ARG A 84 -7.57 -6.89 -2.51
CA ARG A 84 -7.77 -8.25 -3.02
C ARG A 84 -8.91 -8.93 -2.28
N GLU A 85 -9.68 -9.74 -2.97
CA GLU A 85 -10.82 -10.47 -2.42
C GLU A 85 -10.40 -11.71 -1.64
N ASP A 86 -9.42 -12.44 -2.18
CA ASP A 86 -8.89 -13.62 -1.55
C ASP A 86 -7.90 -13.27 -0.43
N GLN A 87 -8.05 -13.96 0.70
CA GLN A 87 -7.20 -13.77 1.88
C GLN A 87 -5.99 -14.73 1.85
N HIS A 88 -5.52 -15.10 0.64
CA HIS A 88 -4.38 -16.00 0.49
C HIS A 88 -3.14 -15.25 -0.02
N PHE A 89 -2.00 -15.57 0.59
CA PHE A 89 -0.71 -15.11 0.11
C PHE A 89 -0.29 -15.98 -1.08
N HIS A 90 -0.06 -15.35 -2.23
CA HIS A 90 0.39 -16.04 -3.44
C HIS A 90 1.91 -16.06 -3.49
N TRP A 91 2.49 -17.12 -4.06
CA TRP A 91 3.94 -17.21 -4.24
C TRP A 91 4.52 -16.02 -5.04
N ARG A 92 3.72 -15.44 -5.96
CA ARG A 92 4.07 -14.24 -6.73
C ARG A 92 4.25 -13.00 -5.86
N ASP A 93 3.59 -12.94 -4.73
CA ASP A 93 3.70 -11.83 -3.78
C ASP A 93 5.11 -11.79 -3.15
N SER A 94 5.78 -12.97 -3.04
CA SER A 94 7.15 -13.04 -2.54
C SER A 94 8.19 -12.46 -3.51
N LEU A 95 7.88 -12.37 -4.81
CA LEU A 95 8.77 -11.76 -5.80
C LEU A 95 9.03 -10.27 -5.54
N HIS A 96 8.12 -9.60 -4.83
CA HIS A 96 8.30 -8.21 -4.44
C HIS A 96 9.47 -8.02 -3.45
N PHE A 97 9.95 -9.07 -2.80
CA PHE A 97 11.11 -9.05 -1.92
C PHE A 97 12.43 -9.36 -2.63
N LEU A 98 12.39 -9.63 -3.94
CA LEU A 98 13.57 -9.95 -4.73
C LEU A 98 14.67 -8.86 -4.69
N PRO A 99 14.36 -7.55 -4.78
CA PRO A 99 15.38 -6.50 -4.67
C PRO A 99 16.15 -6.56 -3.34
N PHE A 100 15.43 -6.81 -2.24
CA PHE A 100 16.02 -6.99 -0.92
C PHE A 100 16.97 -8.19 -0.86
N LEU A 101 16.54 -9.35 -1.38
CA LEU A 101 17.35 -10.55 -1.41
C LEU A 101 18.60 -10.38 -2.30
N LEU A 102 18.44 -9.77 -3.48
CA LEU A 102 19.57 -9.49 -4.38
C LEU A 102 20.59 -8.55 -3.73
N THR A 103 20.15 -7.58 -2.96
CA THR A 103 21.08 -6.68 -2.25
C THR A 103 21.88 -7.46 -1.19
N TYR A 104 21.28 -8.42 -0.48
CA TYR A 104 22.07 -9.30 0.41
C TYR A 104 23.08 -10.14 -0.34
N VAL A 105 22.73 -10.65 -1.52
CA VAL A 105 23.68 -11.42 -2.36
C VAL A 105 24.86 -10.53 -2.78
N VAL A 106 24.59 -9.28 -3.19
CA VAL A 106 25.63 -8.32 -3.56
C VAL A 106 26.48 -7.94 -2.36
N MET A 107 25.88 -7.79 -1.18
CA MET A 107 26.58 -7.46 0.07
C MET A 107 27.22 -8.67 0.77
N PHE A 108 27.03 -9.90 0.25
CA PHE A 108 27.54 -11.10 0.87
C PHE A 108 29.07 -11.07 1.14
N PRO A 109 29.94 -10.63 0.19
CA PRO A 109 31.38 -10.51 0.43
C PRO A 109 31.67 -9.54 1.58
N PHE A 110 30.96 -8.43 1.65
CA PHE A 110 31.10 -7.45 2.72
C PHE A 110 30.66 -8.02 4.08
N LEU A 111 29.52 -8.68 4.14
CA LEU A 111 28.95 -9.19 5.40
C LEU A 111 29.77 -10.35 5.99
N PHE A 112 30.36 -11.21 5.16
CA PHE A 112 30.99 -12.44 5.59
C PHE A 112 32.49 -12.53 5.29
N GLY A 113 33.00 -11.75 4.31
CA GLY A 113 34.39 -11.78 3.88
C GLY A 113 35.31 -10.78 4.62
N TYR A 114 34.76 -9.74 5.20
CA TYR A 114 35.54 -8.69 5.86
C TYR A 114 35.69 -8.94 7.35
N SER A 115 36.90 -8.67 7.85
CA SER A 115 37.23 -8.74 9.27
C SER A 115 36.48 -7.66 10.09
N ALA A 116 36.39 -7.86 11.38
CA ALA A 116 35.79 -6.89 12.30
C ALA A 116 36.44 -5.51 12.23
N THR A 117 37.78 -5.48 12.08
CA THR A 117 38.56 -4.23 11.97
C THR A 117 38.26 -3.49 10.67
N GLU A 118 38.17 -4.20 9.53
CA GLU A 118 37.81 -3.59 8.25
C GLU A 118 36.40 -3.01 8.26
N LYS A 119 35.42 -3.69 8.86
CA LYS A 119 34.05 -3.18 9.02
C LYS A 119 33.98 -1.93 9.89
N ALA A 120 34.73 -1.89 10.99
CA ALA A 120 34.80 -0.71 11.83
C ALA A 120 35.47 0.49 11.11
N MET A 121 36.45 0.24 10.24
CA MET A 121 37.07 1.28 9.41
C MET A 121 36.09 1.85 8.37
N ILE A 122 35.15 1.07 7.86
CA ILE A 122 34.19 1.52 6.87
C ILE A 122 33.21 2.54 7.47
N ASP A 123 32.81 2.34 8.72
CA ASP A 123 31.96 3.28 9.46
C ASP A 123 32.68 4.61 9.76
N GLN A 124 34.01 4.58 9.81
CA GLN A 124 34.86 5.73 10.00
C GLN A 124 35.52 6.25 8.70
N ALA A 125 35.35 5.50 7.59
CA ALA A 125 36.06 5.81 6.34
C ALA A 125 35.50 7.07 5.70
N ASP A 126 36.41 7.97 5.43
CA ASP A 126 36.20 9.08 4.54
C ASP A 126 35.63 8.61 3.20
N TYR A 127 34.98 9.50 2.53
CA TYR A 127 34.24 9.46 1.27
C TYR A 127 34.83 8.59 0.12
N HIS A 128 36.08 8.15 0.24
CA HIS A 128 36.86 7.43 -0.79
C HIS A 128 37.04 5.94 -0.49
N SER A 129 36.14 5.35 0.28
CA SER A 129 36.18 3.91 0.57
C SER A 129 36.09 3.09 -0.73
N PRO A 130 36.88 2.02 -0.92
CA PRO A 130 36.79 1.11 -2.06
C PRO A 130 35.42 0.45 -2.20
N TYR A 131 34.56 0.58 -1.20
CA TYR A 131 33.21 0.00 -1.14
C TYR A 131 32.11 1.04 -1.43
N GLN A 132 32.44 2.27 -1.75
CA GLN A 132 31.48 3.33 -2.06
C GLN A 132 30.49 2.93 -3.16
N TRP A 133 30.94 2.15 -4.15
CA TRP A 133 30.09 1.64 -5.22
C TRP A 133 28.94 0.76 -4.70
N LEU A 134 29.17 -0.04 -3.63
CA LEU A 134 28.11 -0.88 -3.01
C LEU A 134 27.02 0.01 -2.41
N PHE A 135 27.39 1.02 -1.66
CA PHE A 135 26.45 1.93 -1.03
C PHE A 135 25.72 2.78 -2.07
N THR A 136 26.42 3.28 -3.08
CA THR A 136 25.82 4.03 -4.18
C THR A 136 24.84 3.16 -4.97
N THR A 137 25.21 1.93 -5.31
CA THR A 137 24.32 1.00 -6.03
C THR A 137 23.09 0.65 -5.21
N SER A 138 23.27 0.40 -3.92
CA SER A 138 22.16 0.12 -2.99
C SER A 138 21.23 1.34 -2.87
N PHE A 139 21.77 2.54 -2.84
CA PHE A 139 20.96 3.76 -2.82
C PHE A 139 20.16 3.95 -4.11
N VAL A 140 20.79 3.76 -5.28
CA VAL A 140 20.09 3.81 -6.57
C VAL A 140 18.98 2.76 -6.62
N ALA A 141 19.27 1.54 -6.15
CA ALA A 141 18.25 0.49 -6.04
C ALA A 141 17.10 0.90 -5.10
N PHE A 142 17.42 1.47 -3.93
CA PHE A 142 16.43 1.97 -2.98
C PHE A 142 15.53 3.04 -3.59
N VAL A 143 16.10 4.05 -4.28
CA VAL A 143 15.32 5.11 -4.95
C VAL A 143 14.41 4.52 -6.01
N THR A 144 14.97 3.66 -6.88
CA THR A 144 14.22 3.03 -7.99
C THR A 144 13.07 2.18 -7.46
N VAL A 145 13.33 1.31 -6.50
CA VAL A 145 12.33 0.45 -5.87
C VAL A 145 11.25 1.30 -5.20
N SER A 146 11.64 2.33 -4.44
CA SER A 146 10.69 3.19 -3.73
C SER A 146 9.74 3.90 -4.70
N VAL A 147 10.26 4.52 -5.77
CA VAL A 147 9.44 5.22 -6.76
C VAL A 147 8.49 4.25 -7.47
N VAL A 148 8.99 3.11 -7.93
CA VAL A 148 8.18 2.11 -8.64
C VAL A 148 7.03 1.62 -7.76
N TYR A 149 7.31 1.22 -6.51
CA TYR A 149 6.28 0.66 -5.63
C TYR A 149 5.29 1.69 -5.11
N ILE A 150 5.70 2.96 -4.91
CA ILE A 150 4.78 4.04 -4.56
C ILE A 150 3.81 4.30 -5.72
N VAL A 151 4.30 4.35 -6.96
CA VAL A 151 3.45 4.53 -8.16
C VAL A 151 2.47 3.37 -8.31
N LEU A 152 2.95 2.12 -8.19
CA LEU A 152 2.09 0.92 -8.26
C LEU A 152 1.02 0.92 -7.16
N ALA A 153 1.39 1.28 -5.94
CA ALA A 153 0.44 1.38 -4.83
C ALA A 153 -0.62 2.45 -5.08
N TYR A 154 -0.22 3.62 -5.56
CA TYR A 154 -1.14 4.70 -5.92
C TYR A 154 -2.12 4.29 -7.02
N GLN A 155 -1.62 3.66 -8.10
CA GLN A 155 -2.45 3.14 -9.18
C GLN A 155 -3.47 2.11 -8.66
N LYS A 156 -3.03 1.24 -7.75
CA LYS A 156 -3.90 0.21 -7.16
C LYS A 156 -5.00 0.80 -6.28
N ILE A 157 -4.69 1.81 -5.47
CA ILE A 157 -5.69 2.53 -4.68
C ILE A 157 -6.72 3.20 -5.59
N ASN A 158 -6.26 3.92 -6.63
CA ASN A 158 -7.17 4.59 -7.56
C ASN A 158 -8.07 3.59 -8.30
N GLN A 159 -7.54 2.44 -8.71
CA GLN A 159 -8.34 1.38 -9.34
C GLN A 159 -9.43 0.89 -8.38
N TYR A 160 -9.08 0.64 -7.12
CA TYR A 160 -10.03 0.17 -6.10
C TYR A 160 -11.11 1.22 -5.79
N GLU A 161 -10.73 2.50 -5.65
CA GLU A 161 -11.68 3.58 -5.36
C GLU A 161 -12.67 3.81 -6.52
N ARG A 162 -12.24 3.64 -7.79
CA ARG A 162 -13.16 3.70 -8.92
C ARG A 162 -14.21 2.60 -8.85
N VAL A 163 -13.77 1.34 -8.59
CA VAL A 163 -14.70 0.22 -8.45
C VAL A 163 -15.70 0.45 -7.32
N ILE A 164 -15.27 1.04 -6.20
CA ILE A 164 -16.17 1.38 -5.10
C ILE A 164 -17.14 2.50 -5.52
N GLY A 165 -16.63 3.58 -6.12
CA GLY A 165 -17.44 4.72 -6.54
C GLY A 165 -18.54 4.36 -7.54
N ASP A 166 -18.26 3.37 -8.41
CA ASP A 166 -19.23 2.91 -9.40
C ASP A 166 -20.31 1.96 -8.83
N ASN A 167 -20.05 1.36 -7.65
CA ASN A 167 -20.91 0.29 -7.11
C ASN A 167 -21.54 0.62 -5.74
N PHE A 168 -21.13 1.69 -5.08
CA PHE A 168 -21.62 2.04 -3.75
C PHE A 168 -21.95 3.53 -3.65
N GLY A 169 -23.19 3.86 -3.27
CA GLY A 169 -23.63 5.23 -3.03
C GLY A 169 -23.07 5.84 -1.72
N TYR A 170 -22.49 5.02 -0.84
CA TYR A 170 -21.93 5.44 0.44
C TYR A 170 -20.54 4.79 0.65
N ASN A 171 -19.51 5.64 0.73
CA ASN A 171 -18.12 5.20 0.76
C ASN A 171 -17.49 5.18 2.17
N GLU A 172 -18.19 5.63 3.23
CA GLU A 172 -17.64 5.62 4.59
C GLU A 172 -17.45 4.18 5.10
N GLY A 173 -16.24 3.88 5.51
CA GLY A 173 -15.84 2.55 6.00
C GLY A 173 -15.35 1.57 4.93
N ILE A 174 -15.49 1.91 3.63
CA ILE A 174 -14.96 1.11 2.51
C ILE A 174 -13.78 1.84 1.85
N SER A 175 -13.74 3.18 1.99
CA SER A 175 -12.73 4.03 1.38
C SER A 175 -11.33 3.75 1.93
N LEU A 176 -10.34 3.69 1.03
CA LEU A 176 -8.91 3.57 1.36
C LEU A 176 -8.23 4.94 1.53
N GLN A 177 -8.98 6.02 1.85
CA GLN A 177 -8.43 7.39 1.97
C GLN A 177 -7.29 7.48 2.98
N TRP A 178 -7.40 6.78 4.11
CA TRP A 178 -6.33 6.73 5.10
C TRP A 178 -5.05 6.08 4.55
N LEU A 179 -5.20 5.10 3.66
CA LEU A 179 -4.09 4.41 2.99
C LEU A 179 -3.42 5.33 1.96
N ARG A 180 -4.20 6.18 1.29
CA ARG A 180 -3.69 7.24 0.43
C ARG A 180 -2.86 8.26 1.23
N LEU A 181 -3.34 8.68 2.41
CA LEU A 181 -2.60 9.58 3.29
C LEU A 181 -1.29 8.95 3.78
N LEU A 182 -1.32 7.67 4.13
CA LEU A 182 -0.13 6.89 4.50
C LEU A 182 0.87 6.84 3.34
N LEU A 183 0.41 6.58 2.11
CA LEU A 183 1.24 6.53 0.92
C LEU A 183 1.89 7.90 0.62
N ILE A 184 1.15 9.00 0.78
CA ILE A 184 1.68 10.37 0.65
C ILE A 184 2.75 10.62 1.72
N GLY A 185 2.50 10.24 2.97
CA GLY A 185 3.47 10.34 4.06
C GLY A 185 4.78 9.61 3.76
N PHE A 186 4.69 8.37 3.24
CA PHE A 186 5.87 7.63 2.77
C PHE A 186 6.59 8.34 1.63
N GLY A 187 5.85 8.81 0.62
CA GLY A 187 6.43 9.53 -0.51
C GLY A 187 7.18 10.78 -0.06
N LEU A 188 6.64 11.54 0.88
CA LEU A 188 7.29 12.71 1.46
C LEU A 188 8.58 12.34 2.22
N ILE A 189 8.54 11.30 3.06
CA ILE A 189 9.71 10.84 3.81
C ILE A 189 10.82 10.39 2.85
N PHE A 190 10.49 9.60 1.83
CA PHE A 190 11.48 9.18 0.82
C PHE A 190 12.00 10.36 0.00
N SER A 191 11.17 11.35 -0.32
CA SER A 191 11.62 12.56 -1.01
C SER A 191 12.62 13.33 -0.18
N VAL A 192 12.41 13.48 1.12
CA VAL A 192 13.37 14.12 2.04
C VAL A 192 14.70 13.36 2.04
N MET A 193 14.67 12.03 2.10
CA MET A 193 15.86 11.17 2.05
C MET A 193 16.62 11.33 0.74
N ILE A 194 15.91 11.28 -0.40
CA ILE A 194 16.51 11.41 -1.74
C ILE A 194 17.14 12.80 -1.93
N VAL A 195 16.39 13.86 -1.60
CA VAL A 195 16.88 15.23 -1.71
C VAL A 195 18.11 15.45 -0.81
N GLY A 196 18.03 14.96 0.42
CA GLY A 196 19.15 15.06 1.35
C GLY A 196 20.41 14.37 0.84
N TYR A 197 20.26 13.15 0.29
CA TYR A 197 21.36 12.43 -0.32
C TYR A 197 21.95 13.17 -1.53
N ILE A 198 21.10 13.69 -2.42
CA ILE A 198 21.55 14.48 -3.58
C ILE A 198 22.34 15.70 -3.13
N VAL A 199 21.85 16.45 -2.15
CA VAL A 199 22.52 17.67 -1.66
C VAL A 199 23.87 17.34 -1.02
N GLN A 200 23.93 16.29 -0.22
CA GLN A 200 25.14 15.92 0.50
C GLN A 200 26.18 15.24 -0.40
N PHE A 201 25.75 14.37 -1.32
CA PHE A 201 26.65 13.52 -2.10
C PHE A 201 26.87 13.97 -3.54
N LEU A 202 25.89 14.61 -4.17
CA LEU A 202 26.01 15.05 -5.55
C LEU A 202 26.46 16.52 -5.64
N LEU A 203 25.98 17.36 -4.72
CA LEU A 203 26.31 18.77 -4.67
C LEU A 203 27.46 19.08 -3.68
N GLU A 204 27.93 18.08 -2.92
CA GLU A 204 28.99 18.18 -1.92
C GLU A 204 28.77 19.31 -0.89
N ILE A 205 27.49 19.62 -0.61
CA ILE A 205 27.11 20.63 0.37
C ILE A 205 27.04 19.96 1.75
N GLU A 206 27.92 20.35 2.66
CA GLU A 206 27.81 19.90 4.05
C GLU A 206 26.57 20.50 4.70
N ILE A 207 25.52 19.67 4.82
CA ILE A 207 24.38 20.01 5.64
C ILE A 207 24.75 19.63 7.06
N GLY A 208 24.95 20.57 7.96
CA GLY A 208 25.34 20.34 9.37
C GLY A 208 24.32 19.50 10.18
N VAL A 209 23.50 18.68 9.51
CA VAL A 209 22.47 17.82 10.07
C VAL A 209 22.56 16.42 9.46
N ASN A 210 22.49 15.39 10.29
CA ASN A 210 22.46 14.01 9.82
C ASN A 210 21.09 13.70 9.19
N ILE A 211 21.08 13.59 7.84
CA ILE A 211 19.87 13.36 7.03
C ILE A 211 19.22 12.01 7.38
N GLU A 212 20.04 11.01 7.63
CA GLU A 212 19.56 9.68 8.01
C GLU A 212 18.78 9.71 9.33
N LEU A 213 19.24 10.55 10.26
CA LEU A 213 18.54 10.77 11.52
C LEU A 213 17.19 11.47 11.32
N ILE A 214 17.10 12.44 10.41
CA ILE A 214 15.83 13.09 10.05
C ILE A 214 14.89 12.06 9.44
N PHE A 215 15.38 11.25 8.50
CA PHE A 215 14.61 10.19 7.88
C PHE A 215 14.04 9.24 8.94
N LEU A 216 14.86 8.77 9.87
CA LEU A 216 14.42 7.87 10.95
C LEU A 216 13.41 8.54 11.90
N ALA A 217 13.62 9.82 12.23
CA ALA A 217 12.67 10.55 13.08
C ALA A 217 11.30 10.69 12.41
N LEU A 218 11.27 11.04 11.12
CA LEU A 218 10.04 11.11 10.32
C LEU A 218 9.37 9.74 10.20
N PHE A 219 10.17 8.68 10.08
CA PHE A 219 9.66 7.31 10.00
C PHE A 219 9.02 6.87 11.31
N VAL A 220 9.64 7.17 12.47
CA VAL A 220 9.07 6.92 13.80
C VAL A 220 7.77 7.71 14.01
N LEU A 221 7.73 8.96 13.56
CA LEU A 221 6.51 9.77 13.60
C LEU A 221 5.38 9.11 12.76
N LEU A 222 5.70 8.64 11.56
CA LEU A 222 4.75 7.95 10.70
C LEU A 222 4.20 6.67 11.35
N ILE A 223 5.07 5.87 12.00
CA ILE A 223 4.64 4.68 12.76
C ILE A 223 3.67 5.07 13.88
N GLY A 224 3.95 6.16 14.59
CA GLY A 224 3.05 6.71 15.61
C GLY A 224 1.69 7.12 15.04
N LEU A 225 1.69 7.76 13.88
CA LEU A 225 0.46 8.11 13.16
C LEU A 225 -0.33 6.87 12.72
N ILE A 226 0.33 5.84 12.19
CA ILE A 226 -0.31 4.56 11.82
C ILE A 226 -0.96 3.94 13.06
N GLY A 227 -0.28 3.91 14.20
CA GLY A 227 -0.83 3.40 15.46
C GLY A 227 -2.03 4.21 15.94
N PHE A 228 -1.94 5.54 15.91
CA PHE A 228 -3.02 6.44 16.30
C PHE A 228 -4.26 6.27 15.42
N TRP A 229 -4.09 6.24 14.09
CA TRP A 229 -5.17 6.04 13.15
C TRP A 229 -5.74 4.62 13.24
N GLY A 230 -4.88 3.61 13.45
CA GLY A 230 -5.29 2.22 13.66
C GLY A 230 -6.20 2.03 14.85
N ILE A 231 -5.95 2.74 15.95
CA ILE A 231 -6.79 2.69 17.15
C ILE A 231 -8.09 3.46 16.95
N ARG A 232 -8.02 4.67 16.36
CA ARG A 232 -9.17 5.55 16.21
C ARG A 232 -10.16 5.09 15.15
N HIS A 233 -9.67 4.52 14.04
CA HIS A 233 -10.49 3.97 12.99
C HIS A 233 -10.51 2.44 13.12
N GLN A 234 -11.48 1.94 13.89
CA GLN A 234 -11.75 0.47 13.97
C GLN A 234 -11.97 -0.15 12.57
N GLY A 235 -12.22 0.69 11.54
CA GLY A 235 -12.36 0.31 10.14
C GLY A 235 -11.08 -0.22 9.49
N ILE A 236 -9.87 0.13 9.94
CA ILE A 236 -8.62 -0.46 9.40
C ILE A 236 -8.65 -1.98 9.56
N PHE A 237 -9.26 -2.46 10.65
CA PHE A 237 -9.37 -3.88 10.97
C PHE A 237 -10.74 -4.49 10.62
N SER A 238 -11.73 -3.70 10.18
CA SER A 238 -13.10 -4.13 9.93
C SER A 238 -13.51 -4.23 8.46
N VAL A 239 -12.64 -3.85 7.52
CA VAL A 239 -12.86 -3.96 6.05
C VAL A 239 -13.19 -5.40 5.62
N GLU A 240 -12.89 -6.38 6.46
CA GLU A 240 -13.11 -7.80 6.19
C GLU A 240 -14.59 -8.22 6.10
N LYS A 241 -15.50 -7.48 6.73
CA LYS A 241 -16.94 -7.87 6.73
C LYS A 241 -17.68 -7.59 5.40
N GLN A 242 -17.09 -6.78 4.50
CA GLN A 242 -17.74 -6.37 3.24
C GLN A 242 -17.16 -7.04 2.00
N LYS A 243 -16.03 -7.77 2.12
CA LYS A 243 -15.34 -8.44 1.01
C LYS A 243 -16.14 -9.49 0.21
N PRO A 244 -17.05 -10.31 0.80
CA PRO A 244 -17.78 -11.30 0.03
C PRO A 244 -18.66 -10.68 -1.06
N PHE A 245 -19.05 -9.44 -0.88
CA PHE A 245 -19.98 -8.74 -1.75
C PHE A 245 -19.29 -8.13 -2.99
N ILE A 246 -18.10 -7.57 -2.81
CA ILE A 246 -17.28 -7.02 -3.90
C ILE A 246 -16.86 -8.11 -4.90
N LYS A 247 -16.74 -9.36 -4.42
CA LYS A 247 -16.38 -10.54 -5.22
C LYS A 247 -17.28 -10.76 -6.42
N ASN A 248 -18.58 -10.70 -6.20
CA ASN A 248 -19.57 -10.97 -7.26
C ASN A 248 -19.59 -9.84 -8.32
N LEU A 249 -19.24 -8.62 -7.94
CA LEU A 249 -19.21 -7.45 -8.83
C LEU A 249 -17.98 -7.44 -9.73
N VAL A 250 -16.79 -7.73 -9.19
CA VAL A 250 -15.54 -7.75 -9.98
C VAL A 250 -15.48 -8.94 -10.93
N LEU A 251 -16.08 -10.09 -10.56
CA LEU A 251 -16.17 -11.25 -11.45
C LEU A 251 -17.11 -11.00 -12.64
N SER A 252 -18.18 -10.21 -12.46
CA SER A 252 -19.07 -9.82 -13.57
C SER A 252 -18.40 -8.88 -14.56
N ASP A 253 -17.53 -7.97 -14.10
CA ASP A 253 -16.82 -7.02 -14.97
C ASP A 253 -15.69 -7.69 -15.78
N ASN A 254 -15.00 -8.68 -15.21
CA ASN A 254 -13.96 -9.44 -15.89
C ASN A 254 -14.47 -10.46 -16.92
N SER A 255 -15.67 -11.00 -16.74
CA SER A 255 -16.26 -11.93 -17.71
C SER A 255 -16.67 -11.25 -19.03
N HIS A 256 -16.89 -9.93 -19.01
CA HIS A 256 -17.24 -9.16 -20.21
C HIS A 256 -16.03 -8.57 -20.97
N ARG A 257 -14.81 -8.64 -20.37
CA ARG A 257 -13.57 -8.18 -21.02
C ARG A 257 -12.85 -9.23 -21.86
N SER A 258 -13.19 -10.50 -21.72
CA SER A 258 -12.48 -11.60 -22.40
C SER A 258 -12.99 -11.93 -23.80
N ASP A 259 -14.16 -11.45 -24.21
CA ASP A 259 -14.69 -11.74 -25.55
C ASP A 259 -14.74 -10.48 -26.42
N ASN A 260 -13.79 -10.36 -27.32
CA ASN A 260 -13.71 -9.49 -28.49
C ASN A 260 -12.57 -8.45 -28.51
N ILE A 261 -11.42 -8.91 -28.97
CA ILE A 261 -10.44 -8.06 -29.68
C ILE A 261 -10.51 -8.44 -31.17
N GLU A 262 -11.26 -7.69 -31.94
CA GLU A 262 -10.99 -7.48 -33.39
C GLU A 262 -10.95 -5.98 -33.67
N PRO A 263 -9.99 -5.51 -34.49
CA PRO A 263 -9.75 -4.08 -34.69
C PRO A 263 -10.55 -3.59 -35.90
N SER A 264 -11.50 -2.68 -35.70
CA SER A 264 -12.01 -1.87 -36.82
C SER A 264 -12.37 -0.46 -36.39
N SER A 265 -11.60 0.47 -36.93
CA SER A 265 -11.88 1.86 -37.40
C SER A 265 -12.75 2.79 -36.54
N PHE A 266 -12.15 3.91 -36.24
CA PHE A 266 -12.63 5.22 -35.80
C PHE A 266 -14.06 5.59 -36.16
N SER A 267 -14.91 5.86 -35.12
CA SER A 267 -15.84 7.00 -35.14
C SER A 267 -16.28 7.37 -33.73
N LYS A 268 -16.35 8.68 -33.48
CA LYS A 268 -16.67 9.33 -32.20
C LYS A 268 -18.15 9.20 -31.90
N THR A 269 -18.49 8.48 -30.84
CA THR A 269 -19.64 8.67 -29.91
C THR A 269 -19.65 7.53 -28.93
N PRO A 270 -19.90 7.70 -27.61
CA PRO A 270 -19.92 6.58 -26.67
C PRO A 270 -21.18 5.74 -26.92
N GLU A 271 -21.07 4.77 -27.81
CA GLU A 271 -22.11 3.75 -28.01
C GLU A 271 -22.05 2.70 -26.90
N TYR A 272 -22.85 2.92 -25.85
CA TYR A 272 -23.22 1.93 -24.86
C TYR A 272 -24.25 0.92 -25.47
N ARG A 273 -23.87 0.29 -26.56
CA ARG A 273 -24.71 -0.69 -27.25
C ARG A 273 -24.16 -2.09 -27.17
N LYS A 274 -24.28 -2.73 -25.94
CA LYS A 274 -24.23 -4.21 -25.83
C LYS A 274 -24.73 -4.69 -24.46
N SER A 275 -25.78 -4.14 -23.91
CA SER A 275 -26.59 -4.85 -22.91
C SER A 275 -27.88 -5.28 -23.59
N GLY A 276 -28.26 -6.54 -23.42
CA GLY A 276 -29.42 -7.12 -24.07
C GLY A 276 -30.80 -6.68 -23.52
N LEU A 277 -30.86 -5.51 -22.85
CA LEU A 277 -32.12 -4.92 -22.38
C LEU A 277 -32.83 -4.21 -23.54
N LYS A 278 -34.05 -4.67 -23.85
CA LYS A 278 -34.92 -3.96 -24.77
C LYS A 278 -35.38 -2.63 -24.18
N ALA A 279 -35.59 -1.60 -25.01
CA ALA A 279 -35.98 -0.27 -24.51
C ALA A 279 -37.28 -0.28 -23.68
N GLU A 280 -38.22 -1.18 -23.98
CA GLU A 280 -39.44 -1.36 -23.21
C GLU A 280 -39.19 -1.95 -21.82
N GLU A 281 -38.30 -2.92 -21.70
CA GLU A 281 -37.86 -3.52 -20.44
C GLU A 281 -37.13 -2.49 -19.57
N ALA A 282 -36.26 -1.69 -20.15
CA ALA A 282 -35.55 -0.61 -19.46
C ALA A 282 -36.51 0.43 -18.86
N THR A 283 -37.51 0.86 -19.63
CA THR A 283 -38.53 1.81 -19.15
C THR A 283 -39.39 1.21 -18.03
N SER A 284 -39.77 -0.06 -18.15
CA SER A 284 -40.53 -0.75 -17.12
C SER A 284 -39.74 -0.86 -15.82
N LEU A 285 -38.47 -1.22 -15.92
CA LEU A 285 -37.58 -1.39 -14.78
C LEU A 285 -37.27 -0.04 -14.10
N HIS A 286 -37.13 1.05 -14.86
CA HIS A 286 -37.00 2.40 -14.31
C HIS A 286 -38.23 2.79 -13.46
N LYS A 287 -39.46 2.49 -13.94
CA LYS A 287 -40.67 2.73 -13.17
C LYS A 287 -40.71 1.89 -11.88
N GLN A 288 -40.31 0.61 -11.95
CA GLN A 288 -40.21 -0.25 -10.75
C GLN A 288 -39.20 0.33 -9.75
N LEU A 289 -38.04 0.81 -10.21
CA LEU A 289 -37.05 1.47 -9.36
C LEU A 289 -37.66 2.69 -8.65
N LEU A 290 -38.33 3.58 -9.37
CA LEU A 290 -38.97 4.76 -8.78
C LEU A 290 -40.07 4.41 -7.77
N THR A 291 -40.86 3.35 -8.06
CA THR A 291 -41.85 2.84 -7.13
C THR A 291 -41.20 2.31 -5.86
N LEU A 292 -40.19 1.48 -5.99
CA LEU A 292 -39.42 0.95 -4.86
C LEU A 292 -38.83 2.06 -3.98
N MET A 293 -38.23 3.08 -4.62
CA MET A 293 -37.66 4.25 -3.94
C MET A 293 -38.69 5.04 -3.15
N THR A 294 -39.93 5.11 -3.63
CA THR A 294 -41.02 5.85 -2.95
C THR A 294 -41.72 5.04 -1.86
N THR A 295 -41.88 3.72 -2.06
CA THR A 295 -42.64 2.86 -1.13
C THR A 295 -41.76 2.32 -0.01
N GLU A 296 -40.64 1.72 -0.34
CA GLU A 296 -39.75 1.05 0.63
C GLU A 296 -38.62 1.93 1.13
N LYS A 297 -38.33 3.02 0.41
CA LYS A 297 -37.30 4.00 0.75
C LYS A 297 -35.93 3.37 1.09
N PRO A 298 -35.41 2.49 0.23
CA PRO A 298 -34.16 1.77 0.50
C PRO A 298 -32.97 2.72 0.68
N TYR A 299 -33.05 3.96 0.18
CA TYR A 299 -32.04 4.99 0.37
C TYR A 299 -31.85 5.43 1.85
N LEU A 300 -32.74 5.04 2.75
CA LEU A 300 -32.56 5.26 4.19
C LEU A 300 -31.59 4.22 4.81
N GLU A 301 -31.27 3.15 4.09
CA GLU A 301 -30.26 2.18 4.53
C GLU A 301 -28.85 2.75 4.29
N PRO A 302 -28.08 3.05 5.35
CA PRO A 302 -26.77 3.73 5.22
C PRO A 302 -25.73 2.98 4.40
N LYS A 303 -25.92 1.68 4.19
CA LYS A 303 -24.99 0.80 3.48
C LYS A 303 -25.59 0.16 2.24
N LEU A 304 -26.64 0.77 1.69
CA LEU A 304 -27.25 0.28 0.48
C LEU A 304 -26.22 0.24 -0.66
N SER A 305 -26.12 -0.90 -1.31
CA SER A 305 -25.26 -1.07 -2.49
C SER A 305 -26.12 -1.28 -3.74
N LEU A 306 -25.51 -0.99 -4.90
CA LEU A 306 -26.15 -1.22 -6.20
C LEU A 306 -26.67 -2.65 -6.35
N ALA A 307 -25.92 -3.64 -5.87
CA ALA A 307 -26.34 -5.04 -5.98
C ALA A 307 -27.49 -5.40 -5.04
N GLN A 308 -27.55 -4.87 -3.81
CA GLN A 308 -28.70 -5.03 -2.94
C GLN A 308 -29.96 -4.40 -3.55
N LEU A 309 -29.81 -3.21 -4.14
CA LEU A 309 -30.91 -2.57 -4.84
C LEU A 309 -31.35 -3.37 -6.08
N ALA A 310 -30.40 -3.94 -6.81
CA ALA A 310 -30.66 -4.79 -7.95
C ALA A 310 -31.34 -6.11 -7.55
N GLU A 311 -30.94 -6.71 -6.42
CA GLU A 311 -31.58 -7.88 -5.84
C GLU A 311 -33.03 -7.60 -5.44
N MET A 312 -33.31 -6.46 -4.82
CA MET A 312 -34.70 -6.04 -4.49
C MET A 312 -35.56 -5.87 -5.74
N LEU A 313 -34.98 -5.52 -6.88
CA LEU A 313 -35.66 -5.42 -8.19
C LEU A 313 -35.65 -6.73 -9.00
N GLY A 314 -34.93 -7.77 -8.54
CA GLY A 314 -34.76 -9.03 -9.25
C GLY A 314 -33.98 -8.94 -10.55
N VAL A 315 -33.03 -8.00 -10.66
CA VAL A 315 -32.25 -7.74 -11.87
C VAL A 315 -30.75 -7.83 -11.61
N LEU A 316 -29.97 -7.88 -12.69
CA LEU A 316 -28.51 -7.83 -12.58
C LEU A 316 -28.03 -6.41 -12.23
N PRO A 317 -27.01 -6.24 -11.38
CA PRO A 317 -26.45 -4.94 -11.02
C PRO A 317 -26.07 -4.09 -12.23
N ASN A 318 -25.50 -4.70 -13.27
CA ASN A 318 -25.12 -4.00 -14.50
C ASN A 318 -26.31 -3.39 -15.26
N HIS A 319 -27.46 -4.11 -15.28
CA HIS A 319 -28.69 -3.59 -15.88
C HIS A 319 -29.22 -2.40 -15.08
N LEU A 320 -29.20 -2.49 -13.75
CA LEU A 320 -29.64 -1.39 -12.88
C LEU A 320 -28.74 -0.17 -13.03
N SER A 321 -27.41 -0.35 -13.02
CA SER A 321 -26.44 0.74 -13.25
C SER A 321 -26.69 1.44 -14.58
N GLN A 322 -26.93 0.67 -15.64
CA GLN A 322 -27.25 1.22 -16.97
C GLN A 322 -28.52 2.08 -16.93
N ILE A 323 -29.58 1.60 -16.27
CA ILE A 323 -30.85 2.32 -16.16
C ILE A 323 -30.69 3.61 -15.38
N ILE A 324 -29.99 3.58 -14.24
CA ILE A 324 -29.72 4.77 -13.46
C ILE A 324 -28.94 5.79 -14.30
N ASN A 325 -27.88 5.37 -14.98
CA ASN A 325 -27.08 6.25 -15.85
C ASN A 325 -27.90 6.79 -17.03
N GLN A 326 -28.74 5.97 -17.64
CA GLN A 326 -29.49 6.36 -18.84
C GLN A 326 -30.67 7.28 -18.56
N TYR A 327 -31.38 7.08 -17.44
CA TYR A 327 -32.60 7.83 -17.12
C TYR A 327 -32.40 8.92 -16.10
N GLU A 328 -31.46 8.77 -15.19
CA GLU A 328 -31.18 9.75 -14.11
C GLU A 328 -29.91 10.57 -14.36
N GLU A 329 -29.11 10.20 -15.37
CA GLU A 329 -27.81 10.83 -15.70
C GLU A 329 -26.86 10.88 -14.49
N LYS A 330 -26.95 9.89 -13.60
CA LYS A 330 -26.19 9.80 -12.34
C LYS A 330 -25.55 8.43 -12.18
N ASN A 331 -24.45 8.38 -11.44
CA ASN A 331 -23.93 7.12 -10.90
C ASN A 331 -24.69 6.77 -9.61
N PHE A 332 -24.68 5.48 -9.28
CA PHE A 332 -25.33 4.99 -8.04
C PHE A 332 -24.69 5.56 -6.79
#